data_efe17c54a8cd01a356ebd2d39560b57e
#
_entry.id   efe17c54a8cd01a356ebd2d39560b57e
#
_cell.length_a   1.000
_cell.length_b   1.000
_cell.length_c   1.000
_cell.angle_alpha   90.00
_cell.angle_beta   90.00
_cell.angle_gamma   90.00
#
_symmetry.space_group_name_H-M   'P 1'
#
loop_
_entity.id
_entity.type
_entity.pdbx_description
1 polymer ?
#
loop_
_entity_poly.entity_id
_entity_poly.type
_entity_poly.pdbx_seq_one_letter_code
_entity_poly.pdbx_strand_id
1 'polypeptide(L)'
;MRHILVPLYAIIIFLVLWEFLVWVNDWPNYKMASPSDIWPAFWKFKGLFFQYGWDTLWRTVVGLFIAVLCGVFLGMIMGFSKVLREAIYPLLVGFNAIPKATVVPIIALMFVGQHDLNTVLIAFMISFFPIAVSVSIGLSTLEPEYRDILRSLGASKSLIFWKIALPKTLPEFFGALKVAVTLAFIGTNLMEIVSPHGRGLGALFDSGKTNSDYPLMFAVLIALALLGIGLYYVVVVLEKIFAGWAERSSD
;
A
#
# COMPACT_ATOMS: atom_id res chain seq x y z
N MET A 1 -1.10 -28.61 -6.29
CA MET A 1 -1.36 -28.43 -7.74
C MET A 1 -2.70 -27.73 -8.00
N ARG A 2 -3.82 -28.13 -7.38
CA ARG A 2 -5.15 -27.53 -7.62
C ARG A 2 -5.20 -26.01 -7.30
N HIS A 3 -4.51 -25.56 -6.24
CA HIS A 3 -4.47 -24.14 -5.82
C HIS A 3 -3.73 -23.19 -6.78
N ILE A 4 -2.88 -23.73 -7.67
CA ILE A 4 -2.16 -22.92 -8.69
C ILE A 4 -2.90 -22.99 -10.02
N LEU A 5 -3.48 -24.14 -10.37
CA LEU A 5 -4.16 -24.33 -11.66
C LEU A 5 -5.45 -23.52 -11.77
N VAL A 6 -6.23 -23.42 -10.68
CA VAL A 6 -7.51 -22.67 -10.71
C VAL A 6 -7.31 -21.18 -11.01
N PRO A 7 -6.39 -20.45 -10.33
CA PRO A 7 -6.11 -19.06 -10.69
C PRO A 7 -5.55 -18.90 -12.11
N LEU A 8 -4.71 -19.83 -12.55
CA LEU A 8 -4.15 -19.79 -13.91
C LEU A 8 -5.23 -19.91 -14.98
N TYR A 9 -6.16 -20.86 -14.83
CA TYR A 9 -7.31 -20.98 -15.74
C TYR A 9 -8.19 -19.73 -15.72
N ALA A 10 -8.43 -19.16 -14.55
CA ALA A 10 -9.21 -17.92 -14.44
C ALA A 10 -8.55 -16.76 -15.20
N ILE A 11 -7.22 -16.61 -15.09
CA ILE A 11 -6.47 -15.57 -15.83
C ILE A 11 -6.54 -15.82 -17.33
N ILE A 12 -6.35 -17.07 -17.80
CA ILE A 12 -6.42 -17.40 -19.22
C ILE A 12 -7.84 -17.10 -19.76
N ILE A 13 -8.89 -17.54 -19.07
CA ILE A 13 -10.26 -17.29 -19.46
C ILE A 13 -10.53 -15.77 -19.52
N PHE A 14 -10.05 -15.02 -18.52
CA PHE A 14 -10.19 -13.56 -18.50
C PHE A 14 -9.52 -12.90 -19.72
N LEU A 15 -8.28 -13.29 -20.04
CA LEU A 15 -7.55 -12.73 -21.18
C LEU A 15 -8.24 -13.07 -22.52
N VAL A 16 -8.71 -14.31 -22.68
CA VAL A 16 -9.44 -14.74 -23.88
C VAL A 16 -10.78 -13.99 -24.02
N LEU A 17 -11.52 -13.83 -22.92
CA LEU A 17 -12.76 -13.05 -22.93
C LEU A 17 -12.51 -11.58 -23.24
N TRP A 18 -11.44 -10.99 -22.69
CA TRP A 18 -11.07 -9.60 -22.98
C TRP A 18 -10.74 -9.42 -24.47
N GLU A 19 -9.86 -10.24 -25.03
CA GLU A 19 -9.53 -10.23 -26.46
C GLU A 19 -10.79 -10.38 -27.33
N PHE A 20 -11.63 -11.37 -27.00
CA PHE A 20 -12.88 -11.64 -27.73
C PHE A 20 -13.85 -10.44 -27.69
N LEU A 21 -14.03 -9.82 -26.51
CA LEU A 21 -14.90 -8.65 -26.36
C LEU A 21 -14.42 -7.45 -27.19
N VAL A 22 -13.11 -7.19 -27.20
CA VAL A 22 -12.53 -6.11 -28.02
C VAL A 22 -12.74 -6.40 -29.50
N TRP A 23 -12.48 -7.63 -29.92
CA TRP A 23 -12.63 -8.04 -31.33
C TRP A 23 -14.09 -8.01 -31.82
N VAL A 24 -15.04 -8.56 -31.06
CA VAL A 24 -16.47 -8.61 -31.47
C VAL A 24 -17.08 -7.21 -31.57
N ASN A 25 -16.68 -6.29 -30.70
CA ASN A 25 -17.22 -4.94 -30.66
C ASN A 25 -16.44 -3.95 -31.52
N ASP A 26 -15.36 -4.38 -32.16
CA ASP A 26 -14.46 -3.53 -32.96
C ASP A 26 -14.05 -2.26 -32.19
N TRP A 27 -13.68 -2.42 -30.89
CA TRP A 27 -13.34 -1.29 -30.05
C TRP A 27 -11.97 -0.74 -30.44
N PRO A 28 -11.88 0.57 -30.72
CA PRO A 28 -10.58 1.20 -30.97
C PRO A 28 -9.74 1.24 -29.69
N ASN A 29 -8.41 1.23 -29.85
CA ASN A 29 -7.44 1.16 -28.76
C ASN A 29 -7.62 2.25 -27.69
N TYR A 30 -8.13 3.42 -28.06
CA TYR A 30 -8.39 4.49 -27.08
C TYR A 30 -9.54 4.14 -26.13
N LYS A 31 -10.42 3.24 -26.51
CA LYS A 31 -11.52 2.76 -25.66
C LYS A 31 -11.06 1.56 -24.82
N MET A 32 -10.44 0.59 -25.45
CA MET A 32 -9.91 -0.59 -24.78
C MET A 32 -8.89 -1.28 -25.68
N ALA A 33 -7.60 -1.25 -25.30
CA ALA A 33 -6.57 -1.98 -26.03
C ALA A 33 -6.71 -3.48 -25.80
N SER A 34 -6.48 -4.27 -26.85
CA SER A 34 -6.51 -5.74 -26.74
C SER A 34 -5.24 -6.29 -26.08
N PRO A 35 -5.29 -7.44 -25.41
CA PRO A 35 -4.09 -8.13 -24.96
C PRO A 35 -3.02 -8.32 -26.03
N SER A 36 -3.42 -8.58 -27.27
CA SER A 36 -2.52 -8.71 -28.42
C SER A 36 -1.80 -7.42 -28.82
N ASP A 37 -2.41 -6.23 -28.56
CA ASP A 37 -1.76 -4.93 -28.78
C ASP A 37 -0.88 -4.50 -27.60
N ILE A 38 -1.24 -4.91 -26.38
CA ILE A 38 -0.50 -4.58 -25.14
C ILE A 38 0.85 -5.29 -25.11
N TRP A 39 0.92 -6.54 -25.55
CA TRP A 39 2.14 -7.34 -25.48
C TRP A 39 3.32 -6.75 -26.28
N PRO A 40 3.15 -6.32 -27.55
CA PRO A 40 4.21 -5.62 -28.28
C PRO A 40 4.64 -4.30 -27.62
N ALA A 41 3.71 -3.54 -27.03
CA ALA A 41 4.02 -2.31 -26.31
C ALA A 41 4.92 -2.58 -25.10
N PHE A 42 4.64 -3.64 -24.33
CA PHE A 42 5.48 -4.05 -23.20
C PHE A 42 6.92 -4.36 -23.63
N TRP A 43 7.10 -5.12 -24.71
CA TRP A 43 8.45 -5.47 -25.21
C TRP A 43 9.18 -4.26 -25.78
N LYS A 44 8.50 -3.38 -26.49
CA LYS A 44 9.07 -2.15 -27.04
C LYS A 44 9.66 -1.26 -25.94
N PHE A 45 8.98 -1.14 -24.81
CA PHE A 45 9.35 -0.27 -23.69
C PHE A 45 9.92 -1.00 -22.46
N LYS A 46 10.33 -2.27 -22.58
CA LYS A 46 10.80 -3.11 -21.45
C LYS A 46 11.87 -2.45 -20.56
N GLY A 47 12.78 -1.68 -21.15
CA GLY A 47 13.80 -0.96 -20.39
C GLY A 47 13.22 0.14 -19.49
N LEU A 48 12.21 0.87 -20.00
CA LEU A 48 11.49 1.88 -19.21
C LEU A 48 10.63 1.23 -18.11
N PHE A 49 10.00 0.08 -18.39
CA PHE A 49 9.24 -0.65 -17.37
C PHE A 49 10.12 -1.07 -16.20
N PHE A 50 11.33 -1.56 -16.47
CA PHE A 50 12.26 -1.91 -15.40
C PHE A 50 12.74 -0.68 -14.61
N GLN A 51 13.19 0.37 -15.31
CA GLN A 51 13.69 1.59 -14.67
C GLN A 51 12.61 2.30 -13.86
N TYR A 52 11.44 2.53 -14.45
CA TYR A 52 10.35 3.27 -13.81
C TYR A 52 9.64 2.42 -12.76
N GLY A 53 9.58 1.09 -12.96
CA GLY A 53 9.11 0.16 -11.93
C GLY A 53 9.98 0.19 -10.69
N TRP A 54 11.30 0.28 -10.84
CA TRP A 54 12.23 0.46 -9.72
C TRP A 54 12.03 1.81 -9.02
N ASP A 55 11.85 2.90 -9.81
CA ASP A 55 11.59 4.23 -9.26
C ASP A 55 10.30 4.27 -8.42
N THR A 56 9.21 3.67 -8.90
CA THR A 56 7.95 3.54 -8.15
C THR A 56 8.12 2.66 -6.92
N LEU A 57 8.83 1.53 -7.04
CA LEU A 57 9.04 0.58 -5.95
C LEU A 57 9.76 1.22 -4.76
N TRP A 58 10.94 1.80 -5.00
CA TRP A 58 11.75 2.33 -3.89
C TRP A 58 11.06 3.52 -3.19
N ARG A 59 10.37 4.42 -3.94
CA ARG A 59 9.63 5.53 -3.34
C ARG A 59 8.47 5.04 -2.49
N THR A 60 7.73 4.04 -2.97
CA THR A 60 6.67 3.39 -2.19
C THR A 60 7.21 2.78 -0.91
N VAL A 61 8.32 2.04 -0.99
CA VAL A 61 8.93 1.37 0.18
C VAL A 61 9.45 2.40 1.19
N VAL A 62 10.12 3.46 0.74
CA VAL A 62 10.60 4.53 1.63
C VAL A 62 9.45 5.27 2.29
N GLY A 63 8.42 5.65 1.53
CA GLY A 63 7.22 6.30 2.08
C GLY A 63 6.50 5.42 3.11
N LEU A 64 6.32 4.13 2.79
CA LEU A 64 5.76 3.15 3.72
C LEU A 64 6.63 2.97 4.98
N PHE A 65 7.94 2.89 4.83
CA PHE A 65 8.85 2.75 5.96
C PHE A 65 8.72 3.94 6.94
N ILE A 66 8.68 5.17 6.42
CA ILE A 66 8.44 6.37 7.24
C ILE A 66 7.05 6.30 7.88
N ALA A 67 6.03 5.83 7.14
CA ALA A 67 4.68 5.66 7.66
C ALA A 67 4.62 4.63 8.79
N VAL A 68 5.37 3.54 8.70
CA VAL A 68 5.49 2.53 9.76
C VAL A 68 6.14 3.14 11.00
N LEU A 69 7.26 3.84 10.86
CA LEU A 69 7.94 4.46 12.00
C LEU A 69 7.05 5.47 12.72
N CYS A 70 6.47 6.41 11.97
CA CYS A 70 5.61 7.46 12.54
C CYS A 70 4.29 6.87 13.06
N GLY A 71 3.69 5.93 12.33
CA GLY A 71 2.43 5.29 12.72
C GLY A 71 2.57 4.45 13.98
N VAL A 72 3.63 3.65 14.08
CA VAL A 72 3.92 2.86 15.29
C VAL A 72 4.20 3.78 16.48
N PHE A 73 5.03 4.81 16.31
CA PHE A 73 5.33 5.76 17.36
C PHE A 73 4.05 6.47 17.87
N LEU A 74 3.25 6.99 16.96
CA LEU A 74 2.00 7.67 17.31
C LEU A 74 0.96 6.71 17.91
N GLY A 75 0.86 5.51 17.34
CA GLY A 75 0.00 4.44 17.86
C GLY A 75 0.38 3.99 19.27
N MET A 76 1.67 3.91 19.58
CA MET A 76 2.15 3.64 20.95
C MET A 76 1.74 4.76 21.91
N ILE A 77 1.94 6.02 21.55
CA ILE A 77 1.54 7.17 22.38
C ILE A 77 0.04 7.08 22.72
N MET A 78 -0.81 6.85 21.72
CA MET A 78 -2.26 6.70 21.90
C MET A 78 -2.63 5.43 22.67
N GLY A 79 -1.90 4.33 22.47
CA GLY A 79 -2.15 3.04 23.13
C GLY A 79 -1.86 3.07 24.62
N PHE A 80 -0.85 3.83 25.05
CA PHE A 80 -0.45 3.94 26.46
C PHE A 80 -1.26 4.95 27.27
N SER A 81 -1.89 5.95 26.64
CA SER A 81 -2.61 7.02 27.31
C SER A 81 -3.99 7.25 26.72
N LYS A 82 -5.02 7.00 27.55
CA LYS A 82 -6.42 7.28 27.15
C LYS A 82 -6.61 8.76 26.81
N VAL A 83 -6.03 9.67 27.60
CA VAL A 83 -6.13 11.11 27.39
C VAL A 83 -5.51 11.52 26.04
N LEU A 84 -4.29 11.03 25.75
CA LEU A 84 -3.63 11.33 24.46
C LEU A 84 -4.40 10.72 23.28
N ARG A 85 -4.96 9.54 23.45
CA ARG A 85 -5.82 8.93 22.42
C ARG A 85 -7.06 9.78 22.14
N GLU A 86 -7.77 10.21 23.18
CA GLU A 86 -8.97 11.06 23.03
C GLU A 86 -8.66 12.43 22.41
N ALA A 87 -7.46 12.96 22.65
CA ALA A 87 -7.00 14.21 22.06
C ALA A 87 -6.53 14.07 20.60
N ILE A 88 -5.73 13.03 20.30
CA ILE A 88 -5.05 12.86 18.99
C ILE A 88 -5.96 12.18 17.96
N TYR A 89 -6.78 11.22 18.38
CA TYR A 89 -7.58 10.41 17.45
C TYR A 89 -8.54 11.25 16.58
N PRO A 90 -9.28 12.26 17.11
CA PRO A 90 -10.12 13.12 16.27
C PRO A 90 -9.32 13.91 15.23
N LEU A 91 -8.11 14.36 15.59
CA LEU A 91 -7.22 15.07 14.66
C LEU A 91 -6.75 14.17 13.53
N LEU A 92 -6.40 12.92 13.86
CA LEU A 92 -6.03 11.91 12.85
C LEU A 92 -7.18 11.59 11.90
N VAL A 93 -8.39 11.44 12.43
CA VAL A 93 -9.59 11.20 11.61
C VAL A 93 -9.83 12.40 10.70
N GLY A 94 -9.77 13.62 11.23
CA GLY A 94 -9.89 14.84 10.43
C GLY A 94 -8.85 14.93 9.31
N PHE A 95 -7.58 14.67 9.64
CA PHE A 95 -6.50 14.62 8.64
C PHE A 95 -6.75 13.53 7.58
N ASN A 96 -7.23 12.36 7.99
CA ASN A 96 -7.52 11.26 7.06
C ASN A 96 -8.75 11.54 6.18
N ALA A 97 -9.69 12.36 6.63
CA ALA A 97 -10.88 12.75 5.86
C ALA A 97 -10.56 13.68 4.67
N ILE A 98 -9.41 14.36 4.69
CA ILE A 98 -8.98 15.21 3.57
C ILE A 98 -8.75 14.34 2.32
N PRO A 99 -9.40 14.64 1.16
CA PRO A 99 -9.17 13.91 -0.08
C PRO A 99 -7.71 14.01 -0.53
N LYS A 100 -6.96 12.91 -0.44
CA LYS A 100 -5.51 12.92 -0.70
C LYS A 100 -5.18 13.33 -2.14
N ALA A 101 -6.03 12.96 -3.11
CA ALA A 101 -5.88 13.37 -4.51
C ALA A 101 -5.86 14.91 -4.67
N THR A 102 -6.59 15.64 -3.82
CA THR A 102 -6.61 17.11 -3.83
C THR A 102 -5.32 17.72 -3.26
N VAL A 103 -4.66 17.00 -2.34
CA VAL A 103 -3.40 17.45 -1.71
C VAL A 103 -2.20 17.26 -2.65
N VAL A 104 -2.25 16.28 -3.55
CA VAL A 104 -1.15 15.95 -4.47
C VAL A 104 -0.65 17.16 -5.28
N PRO A 105 -1.50 17.94 -5.98
CA PRO A 105 -1.05 19.12 -6.71
C PRO A 105 -0.45 20.20 -5.80
N ILE A 106 -0.95 20.35 -4.58
CA ILE A 106 -0.46 21.33 -3.61
C ILE A 106 0.98 20.98 -3.22
N ILE A 107 1.26 19.71 -2.88
CA ILE A 107 2.61 19.26 -2.54
C ILE A 107 3.56 19.39 -3.74
N ALA A 108 3.09 19.07 -4.94
CA ALA A 108 3.87 19.23 -6.16
C ALA A 108 4.32 20.68 -6.37
N LEU A 109 3.47 21.65 -6.04
CA LEU A 109 3.77 23.08 -6.13
C LEU A 109 4.65 23.59 -4.98
N MET A 110 4.49 23.04 -3.77
CA MET A 110 5.29 23.46 -2.61
C MET A 110 6.78 23.07 -2.75
N PHE A 111 7.06 21.93 -3.36
CA PHE A 111 8.41 21.39 -3.51
C PHE A 111 8.75 21.16 -4.99
N VAL A 112 8.65 22.22 -5.77
CA VAL A 112 8.97 22.18 -7.21
C VAL A 112 10.39 21.64 -7.45
N GLY A 113 10.51 20.69 -8.36
CA GLY A 113 11.79 20.04 -8.69
C GLY A 113 12.21 18.91 -7.74
N GLN A 114 11.53 18.71 -6.62
CA GLN A 114 11.83 17.63 -5.65
C GLN A 114 10.89 16.44 -5.81
N HIS A 115 10.87 15.86 -7.00
CA HIS A 115 9.94 14.80 -7.36
C HIS A 115 9.95 13.61 -6.39
N ASP A 116 11.13 13.15 -5.99
CA ASP A 116 11.28 12.00 -5.07
C ASP A 116 10.70 12.31 -3.69
N LEU A 117 11.01 13.50 -3.15
CA LEU A 117 10.47 13.94 -1.86
C LEU A 117 8.95 14.03 -1.89
N ASN A 118 8.38 14.63 -2.93
CA ASN A 118 6.93 14.77 -3.11
C ASN A 118 6.25 13.43 -3.12
N THR A 119 6.80 12.48 -3.87
CA THR A 119 6.24 11.13 -4.01
C THR A 119 6.30 10.37 -2.69
N VAL A 120 7.43 10.41 -1.99
CA VAL A 120 7.60 9.78 -0.67
C VAL A 120 6.67 10.41 0.37
N LEU A 121 6.50 11.74 0.36
CA LEU A 121 5.59 12.43 1.28
C LEU A 121 4.13 12.00 1.09
N ILE A 122 3.65 11.92 -0.14
CA ILE A 122 2.27 11.48 -0.42
C ILE A 122 2.09 10.02 -0.02
N ALA A 123 3.02 9.14 -0.37
CA ALA A 123 2.99 7.74 0.04
C ALA A 123 2.91 7.60 1.56
N PHE A 124 3.74 8.34 2.30
CA PHE A 124 3.70 8.43 3.76
C PHE A 124 2.34 8.93 4.27
N MET A 125 1.87 10.09 3.80
CA MET A 125 0.66 10.74 4.27
C MET A 125 -0.61 9.90 4.12
N ILE A 126 -0.66 9.06 3.09
CA ILE A 126 -1.82 8.21 2.84
C ILE A 126 -1.77 6.93 3.68
N SER A 127 -0.59 6.40 3.95
CA SER A 127 -0.41 5.07 4.53
C SER A 127 -0.18 5.03 6.05
N PHE A 128 0.16 6.15 6.71
CA PHE A 128 0.49 6.13 8.14
C PHE A 128 -0.72 5.94 9.07
N PHE A 129 -1.89 6.43 8.67
CA PHE A 129 -3.10 6.43 9.51
C PHE A 129 -3.55 5.02 9.93
N PRO A 130 -3.72 4.04 9.00
CA PRO A 130 -4.13 2.69 9.40
C PRO A 130 -3.17 2.05 10.39
N ILE A 131 -1.86 2.31 10.25
CA ILE A 131 -0.84 1.78 11.15
C ILE A 131 -0.97 2.40 12.55
N ALA A 132 -1.12 3.73 12.64
CA ALA A 132 -1.25 4.41 13.92
C ALA A 132 -2.50 3.96 14.69
N VAL A 133 -3.62 3.83 13.99
CA VAL A 133 -4.89 3.38 14.60
C VAL A 133 -4.80 1.93 15.05
N SER A 134 -4.29 1.03 14.21
CA SER A 134 -4.20 -0.39 14.53
C SER A 134 -3.28 -0.65 15.71
N VAL A 135 -2.09 -0.02 15.76
CA VAL A 135 -1.18 -0.12 16.91
C VAL A 135 -1.82 0.43 18.19
N SER A 136 -2.53 1.56 18.09
CA SER A 136 -3.25 2.13 19.25
C SER A 136 -4.32 1.18 19.78
N ILE A 137 -5.11 0.57 18.90
CA ILE A 137 -6.14 -0.40 19.27
C ILE A 137 -5.49 -1.64 19.89
N GLY A 138 -4.53 -2.28 19.21
CA GLY A 138 -3.89 -3.49 19.67
C GLY A 138 -3.27 -3.35 21.07
N LEU A 139 -2.61 -2.22 21.34
CA LEU A 139 -2.04 -1.94 22.68
C LEU A 139 -3.11 -1.61 23.74
N SER A 140 -4.27 -1.09 23.34
CA SER A 140 -5.34 -0.73 24.29
C SER A 140 -6.29 -1.88 24.61
N THR A 141 -6.28 -2.98 23.86
CA THR A 141 -7.18 -4.14 24.02
C THR A 141 -6.75 -5.13 25.12
N LEU A 142 -5.67 -4.85 25.86
CA LEU A 142 -5.37 -5.58 27.10
C LEU A 142 -6.43 -5.24 28.15
N GLU A 143 -7.28 -6.22 28.46
CA GLU A 143 -8.29 -6.08 29.50
C GLU A 143 -7.64 -5.67 30.82
N PRO A 144 -8.19 -4.67 31.53
CA PRO A 144 -7.64 -4.20 32.80
C PRO A 144 -7.41 -5.32 33.80
N GLU A 145 -8.32 -6.30 33.84
CA GLU A 145 -8.30 -7.47 34.72
C GLU A 145 -7.03 -8.33 34.50
N TYR A 146 -6.69 -8.63 33.24
CA TYR A 146 -5.45 -9.36 32.94
C TYR A 146 -4.20 -8.58 33.36
N ARG A 147 -4.22 -7.27 33.17
CA ARG A 147 -3.12 -6.40 33.57
C ARG A 147 -2.95 -6.40 35.10
N ASP A 148 -4.05 -6.36 35.83
CA ASP A 148 -4.04 -6.34 37.29
C ASP A 148 -3.61 -7.70 37.89
N ILE A 149 -4.05 -8.82 37.32
CA ILE A 149 -3.58 -10.16 37.68
C ILE A 149 -2.06 -10.27 37.48
N LEU A 150 -1.54 -9.85 36.33
CA LEU A 150 -0.11 -9.90 36.04
C LEU A 150 0.71 -9.03 37.00
N ARG A 151 0.20 -7.87 37.40
CA ARG A 151 0.81 -7.00 38.41
C ARG A 151 0.81 -7.63 39.79
N SER A 152 -0.28 -8.29 40.18
CA SER A 152 -0.39 -9.01 41.44
C SER A 152 0.65 -10.15 41.55
N LEU A 153 1.02 -10.73 40.39
CA LEU A 153 2.08 -11.72 40.26
C LEU A 153 3.50 -11.11 40.18
N GLY A 154 3.64 -9.78 40.37
CA GLY A 154 4.91 -9.08 40.37
C GLY A 154 5.46 -8.70 38.98
N ALA A 155 4.66 -8.82 37.91
CA ALA A 155 5.10 -8.42 36.57
C ALA A 155 5.27 -6.91 36.45
N SER A 156 6.44 -6.47 35.98
CA SER A 156 6.70 -5.07 35.67
C SER A 156 5.93 -4.61 34.43
N LYS A 157 5.68 -3.30 34.30
CA LYS A 157 5.02 -2.72 33.13
C LYS A 157 5.76 -3.06 31.83
N SER A 158 7.09 -3.05 31.86
CA SER A 158 7.94 -3.41 30.71
C SER A 158 7.78 -4.89 30.32
N LEU A 159 7.72 -5.79 31.30
CA LEU A 159 7.53 -7.22 31.06
C LEU A 159 6.17 -7.50 30.38
N ILE A 160 5.11 -6.87 30.89
CA ILE A 160 3.76 -6.98 30.32
C ILE A 160 3.74 -6.45 28.87
N PHE A 161 4.41 -5.33 28.61
CA PHE A 161 4.50 -4.77 27.27
C PHE A 161 5.20 -5.72 26.29
N TRP A 162 6.45 -6.10 26.58
CA TRP A 162 7.25 -6.89 25.65
C TRP A 162 6.80 -8.33 25.47
N LYS A 163 6.24 -8.95 26.52
CA LYS A 163 5.88 -10.37 26.49
C LYS A 163 4.41 -10.63 26.13
N ILE A 164 3.54 -9.63 26.26
CA ILE A 164 2.10 -9.82 26.08
C ILE A 164 1.52 -8.80 25.11
N ALA A 165 1.65 -7.48 25.41
CA ALA A 165 0.99 -6.45 24.61
C ALA A 165 1.53 -6.40 23.19
N LEU A 166 2.84 -6.37 23.01
CA LEU A 166 3.46 -6.29 21.69
C LEU A 166 3.18 -7.53 20.83
N PRO A 167 3.39 -8.78 21.29
CA PRO A 167 3.01 -9.95 20.51
C PRO A 167 1.53 -9.96 20.13
N LYS A 168 0.63 -9.64 21.07
CA LYS A 168 -0.81 -9.57 20.80
C LYS A 168 -1.17 -8.55 19.72
N THR A 169 -0.42 -7.46 19.60
CA THR A 169 -0.65 -6.39 18.61
C THR A 169 -0.12 -6.74 17.21
N LEU A 170 0.81 -7.69 17.08
CA LEU A 170 1.44 -8.01 15.79
C LEU A 170 0.46 -8.43 14.69
N PRO A 171 -0.52 -9.30 14.89
CA PRO A 171 -1.49 -9.67 13.85
C PRO A 171 -2.29 -8.48 13.34
N GLU A 172 -2.75 -7.62 14.25
CA GLU A 172 -3.49 -6.40 13.89
C GLU A 172 -2.60 -5.40 13.15
N PHE A 173 -1.33 -5.27 13.58
CA PHE A 173 -0.33 -4.47 12.88
C PHE A 173 -0.09 -4.95 11.44
N PHE A 174 0.10 -6.26 11.23
CA PHE A 174 0.27 -6.80 9.88
C PHE A 174 -1.00 -6.67 9.02
N GLY A 175 -2.19 -6.80 9.62
CA GLY A 175 -3.45 -6.47 8.97
C GLY A 175 -3.48 -5.05 8.44
N ALA A 176 -3.11 -4.08 9.28
CA ALA A 176 -3.00 -2.67 8.90
C ALA A 176 -1.86 -2.42 7.88
N LEU A 177 -0.74 -3.13 7.98
CA LEU A 177 0.40 -3.01 7.07
C LEU A 177 0.04 -3.45 5.64
N LYS A 178 -0.80 -4.49 5.48
CA LYS A 178 -1.34 -4.90 4.17
C LYS A 178 -2.18 -3.79 3.53
N VAL A 179 -2.99 -3.09 4.31
CA VAL A 179 -3.74 -1.91 3.84
C VAL A 179 -2.80 -0.74 3.54
N ALA A 180 -1.85 -0.48 4.43
CA ALA A 180 -0.91 0.63 4.30
C ALA A 180 0.00 0.51 3.08
N VAL A 181 0.50 -0.68 2.74
CA VAL A 181 1.34 -0.87 1.55
C VAL A 181 0.57 -0.58 0.26
N THR A 182 -0.69 -0.98 0.20
CA THR A 182 -1.57 -0.67 -0.94
C THR A 182 -1.83 0.83 -1.05
N LEU A 183 -2.09 1.49 0.08
CA LEU A 183 -2.31 2.93 0.12
C LEU A 183 -1.04 3.72 -0.23
N ALA A 184 0.14 3.31 0.27
CA ALA A 184 1.42 3.92 -0.10
C ALA A 184 1.67 3.82 -1.61
N PHE A 185 1.41 2.65 -2.20
CA PHE A 185 1.54 2.42 -3.62
C PHE A 185 0.58 3.29 -4.46
N ILE A 186 -0.68 3.42 -4.03
CA ILE A 186 -1.64 4.35 -4.65
C ILE A 186 -1.15 5.79 -4.56
N GLY A 187 -0.65 6.21 -3.40
CA GLY A 187 -0.12 7.55 -3.19
C GLY A 187 1.08 7.86 -4.09
N THR A 188 2.01 6.93 -4.21
CA THR A 188 3.15 7.01 -5.12
C THR A 188 2.68 7.25 -6.56
N ASN A 189 1.75 6.41 -7.04
CA ASN A 189 1.24 6.52 -8.41
C ASN A 189 0.49 7.83 -8.66
N LEU A 190 -0.34 8.29 -7.71
CA LEU A 190 -1.04 9.57 -7.82
C LEU A 190 -0.06 10.73 -8.01
N MET A 191 1.04 10.76 -7.25
CA MET A 191 2.04 11.81 -7.37
C MET A 191 2.83 11.71 -8.67
N GLU A 192 3.19 10.50 -9.10
CA GLU A 192 3.91 10.27 -10.35
C GLU A 192 3.10 10.72 -11.59
N ILE A 193 1.78 10.53 -11.59
CA ILE A 193 0.87 10.97 -12.67
C ILE A 193 0.80 12.50 -12.75
N VAL A 194 0.77 13.17 -11.60
CA VAL A 194 0.58 14.63 -11.54
C VAL A 194 1.89 15.41 -11.71
N SER A 195 3.03 14.78 -11.43
CA SER A 195 4.32 15.46 -11.38
C SER A 195 4.88 15.73 -12.79
N PRO A 196 5.06 17.00 -13.21
CA PRO A 196 5.69 17.30 -14.48
C PRO A 196 7.12 16.74 -14.53
N HIS A 197 7.47 16.07 -15.63
CA HIS A 197 8.79 15.44 -15.82
C HIS A 197 9.15 14.39 -14.76
N GLY A 198 8.15 13.82 -14.07
CA GLY A 198 8.32 12.76 -13.10
C GLY A 198 8.86 11.47 -13.72
N ARG A 199 9.46 10.63 -12.87
CA ARG A 199 9.85 9.27 -13.20
C ARG A 199 8.98 8.32 -12.40
N GLY A 200 8.74 7.14 -12.95
CA GLY A 200 7.93 6.09 -12.34
C GLY A 200 6.86 5.59 -13.28
N LEU A 201 6.21 4.49 -12.90
CA LEU A 201 5.17 3.89 -13.74
C LEU A 201 3.97 4.82 -13.92
N GLY A 202 3.61 5.61 -12.89
CA GLY A 202 2.56 6.61 -13.01
C GLY A 202 2.89 7.69 -14.05
N ALA A 203 4.15 8.15 -14.11
CA ALA A 203 4.59 9.09 -15.13
C ALA A 203 4.62 8.46 -16.53
N LEU A 204 4.97 7.19 -16.64
CA LEU A 204 4.92 6.45 -17.91
C LEU A 204 3.47 6.29 -18.40
N PHE A 205 2.53 6.08 -17.48
CA PHE A 205 1.10 6.07 -17.79
C PHE A 205 0.64 7.41 -18.36
N ASP A 206 1.01 8.52 -17.73
CA ASP A 206 0.64 9.87 -18.21
C ASP A 206 1.30 10.21 -19.55
N SER A 207 2.53 9.75 -19.77
CA SER A 207 3.21 9.85 -21.07
C SER A 207 2.46 9.10 -22.17
N GLY A 208 2.00 7.87 -21.91
CA GLY A 208 1.15 7.11 -22.84
C GLY A 208 -0.13 7.84 -23.17
N LYS A 209 -0.80 8.42 -22.17
CA LYS A 209 -2.01 9.24 -22.32
C LYS A 209 -1.76 10.47 -23.19
N THR A 210 -0.71 11.21 -22.90
CA THR A 210 -0.37 12.47 -23.61
C THR A 210 -0.01 12.22 -25.07
N ASN A 211 0.69 11.10 -25.35
CA ASN A 211 1.08 10.73 -26.71
C ASN A 211 0.04 9.87 -27.43
N SER A 212 -1.15 9.63 -26.83
CA SER A 212 -2.20 8.76 -27.37
C SER A 212 -1.73 7.31 -27.67
N ASP A 213 -0.69 6.85 -26.93
CA ASP A 213 -0.20 5.46 -26.98
C ASP A 213 -1.00 4.61 -25.97
N TYR A 214 -2.22 4.28 -26.35
CA TYR A 214 -3.14 3.55 -25.48
C TYR A 214 -2.65 2.14 -25.13
N PRO A 215 -2.07 1.35 -26.05
CA PRO A 215 -1.45 0.08 -25.67
C PRO A 215 -0.39 0.20 -24.58
N LEU A 216 0.42 1.26 -24.59
CA LEU A 216 1.38 1.56 -23.52
C LEU A 216 0.67 1.84 -22.21
N MET A 217 -0.41 2.64 -22.20
CA MET A 217 -1.18 2.91 -20.98
C MET A 217 -1.69 1.61 -20.32
N PHE A 218 -2.30 0.72 -21.10
CA PHE A 218 -2.80 -0.56 -20.60
C PHE A 218 -1.65 -1.48 -20.14
N ALA A 219 -0.52 -1.49 -20.85
CA ALA A 219 0.69 -2.22 -20.41
C ALA A 219 1.19 -1.72 -19.05
N VAL A 220 1.19 -0.40 -18.83
CA VAL A 220 1.57 0.20 -17.53
C VAL A 220 0.58 -0.17 -16.44
N LEU A 221 -0.73 -0.18 -16.70
CA LEU A 221 -1.73 -0.61 -15.72
C LEU A 221 -1.49 -2.06 -15.27
N ILE A 222 -1.17 -2.95 -16.21
CA ILE A 222 -0.81 -4.34 -15.87
C ILE A 222 0.48 -4.39 -15.04
N ALA A 223 1.51 -3.63 -15.41
CA ALA A 223 2.76 -3.56 -14.65
C ALA A 223 2.53 -3.04 -13.22
N LEU A 224 1.70 -2.00 -13.06
CA LEU A 224 1.29 -1.48 -11.76
C LEU A 224 0.54 -2.54 -10.94
N ALA A 225 -0.40 -3.25 -11.55
CA ALA A 225 -1.12 -4.33 -10.85
C ALA A 225 -0.16 -5.42 -10.35
N LEU A 226 0.77 -5.86 -11.19
CA LEU A 226 1.77 -6.88 -10.82
C LEU A 226 2.71 -6.39 -9.71
N LEU A 227 3.17 -5.14 -9.78
CA LEU A 227 4.02 -4.54 -8.75
C LEU A 227 3.28 -4.39 -7.42
N GLY A 228 2.03 -3.92 -7.45
CA GLY A 228 1.19 -3.79 -6.25
C GLY A 228 0.88 -5.13 -5.60
N ILE A 229 0.56 -6.16 -6.40
CA ILE A 229 0.39 -7.54 -5.93
C ILE A 229 1.68 -8.04 -5.29
N GLY A 230 2.83 -7.83 -5.94
CA GLY A 230 4.14 -8.22 -5.41
C GLY A 230 4.42 -7.59 -4.05
N LEU A 231 4.20 -6.28 -3.90
CA LEU A 231 4.37 -5.56 -2.63
C LEU A 231 3.44 -6.10 -1.53
N TYR A 232 2.18 -6.37 -1.86
CA TYR A 232 1.22 -6.96 -0.92
C TYR A 232 1.69 -8.34 -0.44
N TYR A 233 2.13 -9.22 -1.36
CA TYR A 233 2.60 -10.54 -1.00
C TYR A 233 3.89 -10.52 -0.18
N VAL A 234 4.77 -9.53 -0.37
CA VAL A 234 5.93 -9.35 0.52
C VAL A 234 5.47 -9.13 1.96
N VAL A 235 4.45 -8.29 2.19
CA VAL A 235 3.88 -8.08 3.53
C VAL A 235 3.23 -9.35 4.08
N VAL A 236 2.52 -10.13 3.25
CA VAL A 236 1.93 -11.43 3.66
C VAL A 236 3.02 -12.42 4.09
N VAL A 237 4.14 -12.46 3.38
CA VAL A 237 5.27 -13.32 3.76
C VAL A 237 5.89 -12.86 5.09
N LEU A 238 6.08 -11.56 5.28
CA LEU A 238 6.57 -10.99 6.54
C LEU A 238 5.61 -11.32 7.71
N GLU A 239 4.30 -11.21 7.51
CA GLU A 239 3.30 -11.60 8.51
C GLU A 239 3.45 -13.06 8.93
N LYS A 240 3.57 -13.98 7.95
CA LYS A 240 3.76 -15.41 8.25
C LYS A 240 5.04 -15.69 9.04
N ILE A 241 6.09 -14.93 8.79
CA ILE A 241 7.37 -15.07 9.52
C ILE A 241 7.25 -14.54 10.95
N PHE A 242 6.65 -13.36 11.14
CA PHE A 242 6.65 -12.65 12.43
C PHE A 242 5.40 -12.85 13.28
N ALA A 243 4.25 -13.18 12.67
CA ALA A 243 2.96 -13.34 13.34
C ALA A 243 2.25 -14.67 13.01
N GLY A 244 2.87 -15.61 12.30
CA GLY A 244 2.27 -16.88 11.88
C GLY A 244 1.82 -17.81 13.02
N TRP A 245 2.19 -17.54 14.25
CA TRP A 245 1.69 -18.22 15.44
C TRP A 245 0.22 -17.84 15.75
N ALA A 246 -0.22 -16.66 15.36
CA ALA A 246 -1.57 -16.17 15.64
C ALA A 246 -2.64 -16.89 14.79
N GLU A 247 -2.30 -17.30 13.56
CA GLU A 247 -3.22 -18.07 12.69
C GLU A 247 -3.53 -19.47 13.25
N ARG A 248 -2.59 -20.07 14.01
CA ARG A 248 -2.75 -21.42 14.60
C ARG A 248 -3.66 -21.48 15.83
N SER A 249 -4.03 -20.34 16.38
CA SER A 249 -4.93 -20.27 17.56
C SER A 249 -6.40 -20.05 17.20
N SER A 250 -6.73 -19.93 15.91
CA SER A 250 -8.11 -19.72 15.41
C SER A 250 -8.73 -20.96 14.76
N ASP A 251 -7.99 -22.08 14.67
CA ASP A 251 -8.46 -23.42 14.32
C ASP A 251 -8.62 -24.28 15.58
#